data_a33bc845d602dbba52f083ee93672e75
#
_entry.id   a33bc845d602dbba52f083ee93672e75
#
_cell.length_a   1.000
_cell.length_b   1.000
_cell.length_c   1.000
_cell.angle_alpha   90.00
_cell.angle_beta   90.00
_cell.angle_gamma   90.00
#
_symmetry.space_group_name_H-M   'P 1'
#
loop_
_entity.id
_entity.type
_entity.pdbx_description
1 polymer ?
#
loop_
_entity_poly.entity_id
_entity_poly.type
_entity_poly.pdbx_seq_one_letter_code
_entity_poly.pdbx_strand_id
1 'polypeptide(L)'
;MQVRNYSDHSETFEEFNDRYLKFFESVEDQFEAQRGLNNAFAQDLVPSPEVIEAALRAARRVNDFPLAVRVFEGIKHKVMNENQYKQYLEVLKPVREELGITLKEELYSA
;
A
#
# COMPACT_ATOMS: atom_id res chain seq x y z
N MET A 1 -7.35 32.45 -1.71
CA MET A 1 -7.27 31.61 -1.52
C MET A 1 -7.28 30.93 -1.06
N GLN A 2 -7.51 30.75 -0.67
CA GLN A 2 -7.79 29.96 -0.26
C GLN A 2 -7.34 29.31 0.42
N VAL A 3 -7.38 29.32 1.18
CA VAL A 3 -7.02 28.66 1.76
C VAL A 3 -7.11 27.88 2.13
N ARG A 4 -7.25 27.68 2.11
CA ARG A 4 -7.54 26.78 2.31
C ARG A 4 -7.21 26.09 2.74
N ASN A 5 -7.20 26.21 3.29
CA ASN A 5 -7.15 25.40 3.55
C ASN A 5 -6.47 24.80 3.79
N TYR A 6 -5.91 25.24 4.21
CA TYR A 6 -5.50 24.36 4.45
C TYR A 6 -5.96 23.25 4.97
N SER A 7 -6.56 23.17 5.76
CA SER A 7 -7.45 22.15 6.31
C SER A 7 -8.34 21.55 5.25
N ASP A 8 -8.81 22.39 4.40
CA ASP A 8 -9.66 21.91 3.31
C ASP A 8 -8.91 21.03 2.34
N HIS A 9 -7.61 20.97 2.47
CA HIS A 9 -6.81 20.07 1.66
C HIS A 9 -6.54 18.76 2.35
N SER A 10 -7.01 18.61 3.58
CA SER A 10 -6.80 17.40 4.35
C SER A 10 -7.91 16.41 4.07
N GLU A 11 -7.55 15.31 3.45
CA GLU A 11 -8.50 14.23 3.28
C GLU A 11 -8.75 13.55 4.63
N THR A 12 -9.97 13.08 4.84
CA THR A 12 -10.21 12.18 5.95
C THR A 12 -9.55 10.85 5.62
N PHE A 13 -9.37 10.03 6.65
CA PHE A 13 -8.82 8.69 6.46
C PHE A 13 -9.68 7.88 5.47
N GLU A 14 -10.99 8.00 5.58
CA GLU A 14 -11.91 7.28 4.69
C GLU A 14 -11.78 7.75 3.25
N GLU A 15 -11.68 9.04 3.03
CA GLU A 15 -11.53 9.60 1.68
C GLU A 15 -10.22 9.16 1.05
N PHE A 16 -9.15 9.18 1.84
CA PHE A 16 -7.83 8.76 1.41
C PHE A 16 -7.87 7.29 0.96
N ASN A 17 -8.43 6.42 1.79
CA ASN A 17 -8.49 5.00 1.48
C ASN A 17 -9.38 4.73 0.28
N ASP A 18 -10.52 5.41 0.17
CA ASP A 18 -11.42 5.26 -0.99
C ASP A 18 -10.70 5.62 -2.28
N ARG A 19 -9.99 6.73 -2.26
CA ARG A 19 -9.30 7.22 -3.45
C ARG A 19 -8.23 6.23 -3.92
N TYR A 20 -7.41 5.74 -3.00
CA TYR A 20 -6.35 4.83 -3.38
C TYR A 20 -6.86 3.42 -3.67
N LEU A 21 -7.93 2.99 -3.01
CA LEU A 21 -8.56 1.72 -3.33
C LEU A 21 -9.01 1.70 -4.79
N LYS A 22 -9.73 2.73 -5.20
CA LYS A 22 -10.20 2.84 -6.58
C LYS A 22 -9.04 2.92 -7.56
N PHE A 23 -8.01 3.68 -7.19
CA PHE A 23 -6.83 3.81 -8.04
C PHE A 23 -6.19 2.44 -8.29
N PHE A 24 -5.91 1.69 -7.24
CA PHE A 24 -5.23 0.42 -7.38
C PHE A 24 -6.09 -0.66 -8.03
N GLU A 25 -7.42 -0.56 -7.87
CA GLU A 25 -8.31 -1.50 -8.53
C GLU A 25 -8.34 -1.31 -10.04
N SER A 26 -8.04 -0.12 -10.53
CA SER A 26 -8.14 0.20 -11.96
C SER A 26 -6.82 0.35 -12.67
N VAL A 27 -5.71 0.41 -11.95
CA VAL A 27 -4.42 0.66 -12.59
C VAL A 27 -3.96 -0.55 -13.40
N GLU A 28 -3.41 -0.29 -14.60
CA GLU A 28 -3.00 -1.36 -15.51
C GLU A 28 -1.57 -1.19 -16.01
N ASP A 29 -0.87 -0.14 -15.56
CA ASP A 29 0.49 0.16 -15.98
C ASP A 29 1.40 0.17 -14.77
N GLN A 30 2.56 -0.50 -14.89
CA GLN A 30 3.45 -0.64 -13.73
C GLN A 30 4.04 0.71 -13.29
N PHE A 31 4.28 1.62 -14.22
CA PHE A 31 4.81 2.94 -13.84
C PHE A 31 3.76 3.75 -13.09
N GLU A 32 2.52 3.65 -13.50
CA GLU A 32 1.41 4.30 -12.82
C GLU A 32 1.23 3.71 -11.43
N ALA A 33 1.32 2.38 -11.32
CA ALA A 33 1.20 1.71 -10.03
C ALA A 33 2.32 2.15 -9.07
N GLN A 34 3.55 2.24 -9.56
CA GLN A 34 4.68 2.69 -8.75
C GLN A 34 4.49 4.13 -8.28
N ARG A 35 4.06 4.99 -9.17
CA ARG A 35 3.83 6.40 -8.83
C ARG A 35 2.72 6.53 -7.79
N GLY A 36 1.63 5.77 -7.97
CA GLY A 36 0.54 5.80 -7.02
C GLY A 36 0.97 5.29 -5.65
N LEU A 37 1.77 4.23 -5.62
CA LEU A 37 2.26 3.70 -4.35
C LEU A 37 3.14 4.72 -3.64
N ASN A 38 4.06 5.35 -4.37
CA ASN A 38 4.93 6.37 -3.79
C ASN A 38 4.11 7.53 -3.24
N ASN A 39 3.09 7.96 -3.99
CA ASN A 39 2.22 9.05 -3.54
C ASN A 39 1.43 8.67 -2.30
N ALA A 40 0.93 7.43 -2.23
CA ALA A 40 0.18 6.96 -1.07
C ALA A 40 1.06 6.96 0.18
N PHE A 41 2.30 6.48 0.06
CA PHE A 41 3.19 6.43 1.21
C PHE A 41 3.79 7.79 1.57
N ALA A 42 3.69 8.77 0.68
CA ALA A 42 4.15 10.13 0.98
C ALA A 42 3.15 10.90 1.83
N GLN A 43 1.91 10.41 1.96
CA GLN A 43 0.90 11.06 2.79
C GLN A 43 1.17 10.78 4.26
N ASP A 44 0.53 11.56 5.13
CA ASP A 44 0.66 11.37 6.57
C ASP A 44 -0.13 10.17 7.09
N LEU A 45 -1.01 9.63 6.27
CA LEU A 45 -1.89 8.54 6.67
C LEU A 45 -1.30 7.19 6.26
N VAL A 46 -1.53 6.17 7.09
CA VAL A 46 -1.14 4.80 6.74
C VAL A 46 -2.31 4.16 6.00
N PRO A 47 -2.08 3.64 4.79
CA PRO A 47 -3.18 3.00 4.04
C PRO A 47 -3.78 1.84 4.81
N SER A 48 -5.10 1.66 4.67
CA SER A 48 -5.79 0.54 5.31
C SER A 48 -5.40 -0.78 4.67
N PRO A 49 -5.65 -1.91 5.34
CA PRO A 49 -5.36 -3.22 4.74
C PRO A 49 -6.06 -3.44 3.40
N GLU A 50 -7.27 -2.88 3.21
CA GLU A 50 -7.97 -3.01 1.93
C GLU A 50 -7.22 -2.34 0.80
N VAL A 51 -6.66 -1.14 1.07
CA VAL A 51 -5.87 -0.43 0.07
C VAL A 51 -4.58 -1.21 -0.24
N ILE A 52 -3.96 -1.75 0.80
CA ILE A 52 -2.75 -2.53 0.63
C ILE A 52 -3.03 -3.79 -0.18
N GLU A 53 -4.15 -4.45 0.09
CA GLU A 53 -4.55 -5.62 -0.69
C GLU A 53 -4.73 -5.25 -2.16
N ALA A 54 -5.40 -4.13 -2.43
CA ALA A 54 -5.61 -3.67 -3.79
C ALA A 54 -4.28 -3.37 -4.48
N ALA A 55 -3.33 -2.79 -3.75
CA ALA A 55 -2.01 -2.51 -4.28
C ALA A 55 -1.25 -3.79 -4.63
N LEU A 56 -1.37 -4.82 -3.79
CA LEU A 56 -0.74 -6.11 -4.05
C LEU A 56 -1.34 -6.78 -5.28
N ARG A 57 -2.66 -6.72 -5.41
CA ARG A 57 -3.32 -7.29 -6.58
C ARG A 57 -2.97 -6.51 -7.84
N ALA A 58 -2.79 -5.20 -7.73
CA ALA A 58 -2.33 -4.38 -8.86
C ALA A 58 -0.92 -4.79 -9.27
N ALA A 59 -0.03 -4.99 -8.30
CA ALA A 59 1.34 -5.42 -8.58
C ALA A 59 1.35 -6.74 -9.35
N ARG A 60 0.47 -7.66 -8.97
CA ARG A 60 0.35 -8.93 -9.66
C ARG A 60 -0.20 -8.75 -11.07
N ARG A 61 -1.21 -7.89 -11.20
CA ARG A 61 -1.85 -7.64 -12.49
C ARG A 61 -0.90 -7.01 -13.50
N VAL A 62 -0.04 -6.08 -13.04
CA VAL A 62 0.95 -5.46 -13.93
C VAL A 62 2.26 -6.25 -13.96
N ASN A 63 2.29 -7.39 -13.28
CA ASN A 63 3.43 -8.32 -13.29
C ASN A 63 4.71 -7.68 -12.77
N ASP A 64 4.60 -6.96 -11.68
CA ASP A 64 5.74 -6.26 -11.06
C ASP A 64 5.92 -6.78 -9.63
N PHE A 65 6.64 -7.89 -9.51
CA PHE A 65 6.90 -8.51 -8.22
C PHE A 65 7.66 -7.59 -7.25
N PRO A 66 8.70 -6.87 -7.69
CA PRO A 66 9.38 -5.94 -6.80
C PRO A 66 8.44 -4.87 -6.22
N LEU A 67 7.41 -4.47 -6.96
CA LEU A 67 6.43 -3.53 -6.46
C LEU A 67 5.69 -4.10 -5.25
N ALA A 68 5.31 -5.39 -5.33
CA ALA A 68 4.63 -6.05 -4.21
C ALA A 68 5.52 -6.07 -2.97
N VAL A 69 6.80 -6.37 -3.14
CA VAL A 69 7.74 -6.36 -2.01
C VAL A 69 7.84 -4.96 -1.43
N ARG A 70 7.84 -3.94 -2.27
CA ARG A 70 7.96 -2.55 -1.83
C ARG A 70 6.73 -2.09 -1.05
N VAL A 71 5.55 -2.68 -1.34
CA VAL A 71 4.35 -2.39 -0.56
C VAL A 71 4.60 -2.73 0.91
N PHE A 72 5.14 -3.90 1.18
CA PHE A 72 5.41 -4.31 2.56
C PHE A 72 6.53 -3.49 3.18
N GLU A 73 7.54 -3.12 2.42
CA GLU A 73 8.60 -2.25 2.92
C GLU A 73 8.04 -0.89 3.31
N GLY A 74 7.13 -0.36 2.50
CA GLY A 74 6.49 0.91 2.79
C GLY A 74 5.67 0.87 4.07
N ILE A 75 4.91 -0.22 4.27
CA ILE A 75 4.15 -0.37 5.51
C ILE A 75 5.08 -0.41 6.69
N LYS A 76 6.17 -1.16 6.58
CA LYS A 76 7.13 -1.30 7.66
C LYS A 76 7.70 0.06 8.10
N HIS A 77 7.93 0.93 7.14
CA HIS A 77 8.44 2.27 7.45
C HIS A 77 7.37 3.21 8.00
N LYS A 78 6.11 2.99 7.64
CA LYS A 78 5.02 3.89 8.03
C LYS A 78 4.46 3.59 9.41
N VAL A 79 4.42 2.30 9.80
CA VAL A 79 3.83 1.93 11.08
C VAL A 79 4.79 2.30 12.21
N MET A 80 4.22 2.53 13.39
CA MET A 80 4.97 3.06 14.51
C MET A 80 5.74 2.00 15.30
N ASN A 81 5.36 0.74 15.16
CA ASN A 81 6.04 -0.33 15.89
C ASN A 81 5.84 -1.67 15.17
N GLU A 82 6.61 -2.66 15.63
CA GLU A 82 6.58 -3.99 15.01
C GLU A 82 5.24 -4.70 15.18
N ASN A 83 4.53 -4.41 16.26
CA ASN A 83 3.23 -5.05 16.48
C ASN A 83 2.23 -4.64 15.41
N GLN A 84 2.23 -3.36 15.02
CA GLN A 84 1.36 -2.88 13.94
C GLN A 84 1.72 -3.54 12.62
N TYR A 85 3.01 -3.66 12.33
CA TYR A 85 3.47 -4.33 11.13
C TYR A 85 3.02 -5.79 11.10
N LYS A 86 3.15 -6.47 12.22
CA LYS A 86 2.73 -7.87 12.32
C LYS A 86 1.23 -8.02 12.11
N GLN A 87 0.44 -7.06 12.62
CA GLN A 87 -1.00 -7.09 12.39
C GLN A 87 -1.34 -6.95 10.91
N TYR A 88 -0.63 -6.07 10.19
CA TYR A 88 -0.80 -5.96 8.75
C TYR A 88 -0.45 -7.26 8.05
N LEU A 89 0.68 -7.87 8.42
CA LEU A 89 1.09 -9.13 7.81
C LEU A 89 0.06 -10.23 8.04
N GLU A 90 -0.51 -10.27 9.23
CA GLU A 90 -1.49 -11.29 9.56
C GLU A 90 -2.78 -11.13 8.77
N VAL A 91 -3.28 -9.90 8.68
CA VAL A 91 -4.48 -9.61 7.90
C VAL A 91 -4.26 -9.89 6.43
N LEU A 92 -3.06 -9.63 5.91
CA LEU A 92 -2.75 -9.77 4.50
C LEU A 92 -2.21 -11.15 4.13
N LYS A 93 -2.03 -12.03 5.11
CA LYS A 93 -1.45 -13.35 4.86
C LYS A 93 -2.21 -14.16 3.80
N PRO A 94 -3.55 -14.23 3.84
CA PRO A 94 -4.27 -14.99 2.80
C PRO A 94 -4.02 -14.42 1.40
N VAL A 95 -3.98 -13.10 1.26
CA VAL A 95 -3.73 -12.47 -0.03
C VAL A 95 -2.32 -12.75 -0.50
N ARG A 96 -1.36 -12.62 0.42
CA ARG A 96 0.04 -12.86 0.11
C ARG A 96 0.26 -14.29 -0.36
N GLU A 97 -0.37 -15.24 0.30
CA GLU A 97 -0.27 -16.65 -0.09
C GLU A 97 -0.96 -16.90 -1.43
N GLU A 98 -2.12 -16.32 -1.63
CA GLU A 98 -2.86 -16.44 -2.88
C GLU A 98 -2.04 -15.92 -4.06
N LEU A 99 -1.33 -14.80 -3.88
CA LEU A 99 -0.58 -14.17 -4.95
C LEU A 99 0.85 -14.69 -5.07
N GLY A 100 1.28 -15.54 -4.14
CA GLY A 100 2.62 -16.12 -4.19
C GLY A 100 3.72 -15.12 -3.88
N ILE A 101 3.45 -14.16 -3.01
CA ILE A 101 4.41 -13.11 -2.66
C ILE A 101 5.28 -13.56 -1.49
N THR A 102 6.59 -13.46 -1.69
CA THR A 102 7.57 -13.78 -0.65
C THR A 102 8.15 -12.49 -0.11
N LEU A 103 8.12 -12.33 1.20
CA LEU A 103 8.66 -11.13 1.83
C LEU A 103 10.18 -11.15 1.77
N LYS A 104 10.77 -9.95 1.80
CA LYS A 104 12.21 -9.81 1.80
C LYS A 104 12.86 -10.56 2.97
N GLU A 105 12.24 -10.48 4.14
CA GLU A 105 12.72 -11.17 5.33
C GLU A 105 12.74 -12.69 5.13
N GLU A 106 11.74 -13.21 4.43
CA GLU A 106 11.66 -14.64 4.17
C GLU A 106 12.73 -15.09 3.18
N LEU A 107 13.06 -14.24 2.22
CA LEU A 107 14.10 -14.56 1.25
C LEU A 107 15.48 -14.67 1.89
N TYR A 108 15.76 -13.84 2.89
CA TYR A 108 17.09 -13.76 3.47
C TYR A 108 17.23 -14.44 4.81
N SER A 109 16.17 -15.00 5.35
CA SER A 109 16.20 -15.64 6.66
C SER A 109 16.21 -17.16 6.59
N ALA A 110 16.23 -17.71 5.42
CA ALA A 110 16.17 -19.17 5.25
C ALA A 110 17.46 -19.87 5.66
#